data_5dc7cf343aaa6e9e961faf2a412e2152
#
_entry.id   5dc7cf343aaa6e9e961faf2a412e2152
#
_cell.length_a   1.000
_cell.length_b   1.000
_cell.length_c   1.000
_cell.angle_alpha   90.00
_cell.angle_beta   90.00
_cell.angle_gamma   90.00
#
_symmetry.space_group_name_H-M   'P 1'
#
loop_
_entity.id
_entity.type
_entity.pdbx_description
1 polymer ?
#
loop_
_entity_poly.entity_id
_entity_poly.type
_entity_poly.pdbx_seq_one_letter_code
_entity_poly.pdbx_strand_id
1 'polypeptide(L)'
;METFHTPMVTLNDGNLIPQIGLGVLRIDDEGVTPVVESALEAGYRHIDGAAGYNNEAGVGRALKNTGFTEGELRKGLWVTTKLRDSEQGYDSARKAFDRQLGLLQLDYVDMYMLHWPTPFDW
;
A
#
# COMPACT_ATOMS: atom_id res chain seq x y z
N MET A 1 -25.78 10.73 -3.19
CA MET A 1 -25.13 9.81 -2.24
C MET A 1 -24.04 10.57 -1.51
N GLU A 2 -24.11 10.62 -0.21
CA GLU A 2 -23.06 11.25 0.58
C GLU A 2 -21.76 10.46 0.40
N THR A 3 -20.68 11.16 0.11
CA THR A 3 -19.35 10.53 0.03
C THR A 3 -18.88 10.26 1.45
N PHE A 4 -18.59 9.01 1.75
CA PHE A 4 -17.99 8.66 3.03
C PHE A 4 -16.57 9.25 3.10
N HIS A 5 -16.30 9.98 4.15
CA HIS A 5 -14.96 10.50 4.44
C HIS A 5 -14.40 9.79 5.66
N THR A 6 -13.29 9.08 5.47
CA THR A 6 -12.62 8.42 6.59
C THR A 6 -12.03 9.47 7.54
N PRO A 7 -12.16 9.27 8.86
CA PRO A 7 -11.48 10.14 9.83
C PRO A 7 -9.96 10.09 9.63
N MET A 8 -9.30 11.22 9.84
CA MET A 8 -7.85 11.35 9.72
C MET A 8 -7.21 11.49 11.08
N VAL A 9 -5.99 10.98 11.22
CA VAL A 9 -5.16 11.13 12.41
C VAL A 9 -3.89 11.87 12.01
N THR A 10 -3.48 12.85 12.81
CA THR A 10 -2.24 13.59 12.59
C THR A 10 -1.07 12.82 13.19
N LEU A 11 -0.08 12.49 12.35
CA LEU A 11 1.16 11.86 12.78
C LEU A 11 2.12 12.90 13.38
N ASN A 12 3.18 12.42 14.03
CA ASN A 12 4.18 13.27 14.68
C ASN A 12 4.95 14.18 13.71
N ASP A 13 4.93 13.86 12.42
CA ASP A 13 5.57 14.69 11.37
C ASP A 13 4.58 15.70 10.74
N GLY A 14 3.34 15.76 11.23
CA GLY A 14 2.31 16.65 10.72
C GLY A 14 1.50 16.08 9.56
N ASN A 15 1.86 14.93 9.00
CA ASN A 15 1.07 14.28 7.97
C ASN A 15 -0.21 13.67 8.53
N LEU A 16 -1.24 13.61 7.69
CA LEU A 16 -2.53 13.03 8.04
C LEU A 16 -2.63 11.63 7.45
N ILE A 17 -2.90 10.64 8.29
CA ILE A 17 -3.14 9.26 7.87
C ILE A 17 -4.62 8.91 8.04
N PRO A 18 -5.27 8.27 7.05
CA PRO A 18 -6.63 7.77 7.24
C PRO A 18 -6.67 6.74 8.37
N GLN A 19 -7.58 6.93 9.31
CA GLN A 19 -7.70 6.07 10.50
C GLN A 19 -8.19 4.68 10.16
N ILE A 20 -8.96 4.53 9.08
CA ILE A 20 -9.49 3.25 8.59
C ILE A 20 -8.74 2.90 7.32
N GLY A 21 -8.27 1.66 7.24
CA GLY A 21 -7.57 1.13 6.07
C GLY A 21 -7.99 -0.29 5.75
N LEU A 22 -7.69 -0.71 4.52
CA LEU A 22 -7.89 -2.07 4.05
C LEU A 22 -6.56 -2.83 4.11
N GLY A 23 -6.50 -3.90 4.91
CA GLY A 23 -5.40 -4.86 4.87
C GLY A 23 -5.64 -5.92 3.80
N VAL A 24 -4.60 -6.31 3.07
CA VAL A 24 -4.72 -7.22 1.93
C VAL A 24 -3.98 -8.54 2.13
N LEU A 25 -3.67 -8.89 3.37
CA LEU A 25 -3.04 -10.17 3.70
C LEU A 25 -3.93 -11.35 3.30
N ARG A 26 -3.33 -12.41 2.76
CA ARG A 26 -3.99 -13.68 2.40
C ARG A 26 -5.07 -13.55 1.33
N ILE A 27 -4.92 -12.59 0.46
CA ILE A 27 -5.70 -12.48 -0.77
C ILE A 27 -4.69 -12.70 -1.91
N ASP A 28 -4.99 -13.58 -2.84
CA ASP A 28 -4.09 -13.84 -3.96
C ASP A 28 -3.99 -12.64 -4.92
N ASP A 29 -3.01 -12.68 -5.81
CA ASP A 29 -2.71 -11.55 -6.69
C ASP A 29 -3.87 -11.22 -7.64
N GLU A 30 -4.62 -12.20 -8.11
CA GLU A 30 -5.78 -11.97 -8.96
C GLU A 30 -6.98 -11.49 -8.15
N GLY A 31 -7.21 -12.07 -6.99
CA GLY A 31 -8.34 -11.76 -6.12
C GLY A 31 -8.24 -10.39 -5.47
N VAL A 32 -7.03 -9.89 -5.21
CA VAL A 32 -6.86 -8.60 -4.51
C VAL A 32 -7.30 -7.41 -5.37
N THR A 33 -7.19 -7.51 -6.68
CA THR A 33 -7.55 -6.42 -7.59
C THR A 33 -9.01 -5.97 -7.39
N PRO A 34 -10.02 -6.83 -7.53
CA PRO A 34 -11.41 -6.39 -7.31
C PRO A 34 -11.70 -5.99 -5.86
N VAL A 35 -11.01 -6.56 -4.88
CA VAL A 35 -11.18 -6.19 -3.48
C VAL A 35 -10.73 -4.74 -3.25
N VAL A 36 -9.56 -4.36 -3.74
CA VAL A 36 -9.06 -2.98 -3.62
C VAL A 36 -9.94 -2.01 -4.39
N GLU A 37 -10.35 -2.37 -5.61
CA GLU A 37 -11.26 -1.53 -6.40
C GLU A 37 -12.57 -1.26 -5.65
N SER A 38 -13.17 -2.29 -5.08
CA SER A 38 -14.41 -2.15 -4.29
C SER A 38 -14.20 -1.28 -3.05
N ALA A 39 -13.07 -1.42 -2.37
CA ALA A 39 -12.76 -0.60 -1.20
C ALA A 39 -12.62 0.88 -1.57
N LEU A 40 -11.93 1.18 -2.67
CA LEU A 40 -11.76 2.55 -3.14
C LEU A 40 -13.11 3.16 -3.54
N GLU A 41 -13.97 2.37 -4.20
CA GLU A 41 -15.33 2.80 -4.55
C GLU A 41 -16.17 3.07 -3.30
N ALA A 42 -16.00 2.27 -2.26
CA ALA A 42 -16.70 2.45 -0.98
C ALA A 42 -16.19 3.65 -0.17
N GLY A 43 -15.05 4.26 -0.56
CA GLY A 43 -14.49 5.43 0.13
C GLY A 43 -13.25 5.15 0.96
N TYR A 44 -12.72 3.94 0.97
CA TYR A 44 -11.44 3.65 1.63
C TYR A 44 -10.33 4.46 0.98
N ARG A 45 -9.43 5.02 1.78
CA ARG A 45 -8.30 5.84 1.30
C ARG A 45 -6.97 5.44 1.94
N HIS A 46 -6.89 4.25 2.53
CA HIS A 46 -5.67 3.66 3.06
C HIS A 46 -5.62 2.18 2.69
N ILE A 47 -4.59 1.80 1.94
CA ILE A 47 -4.31 0.40 1.59
C ILE A 47 -3.04 -0.03 2.31
N ASP A 48 -3.14 -1.11 3.07
CA ASP A 48 -2.04 -1.67 3.86
C ASP A 48 -1.59 -3.01 3.27
N GLY A 49 -0.47 -2.99 2.58
CA GLY A 49 0.13 -4.14 1.92
C GLY A 49 1.50 -4.47 2.46
N ALA A 50 2.16 -5.41 1.81
CA ALA A 50 3.53 -5.83 2.12
C ALA A 50 4.11 -6.65 0.96
N ALA A 51 5.45 -6.63 0.83
CA ALA A 51 6.13 -7.51 -0.12
C ALA A 51 5.81 -8.99 0.14
N GLY A 52 5.75 -9.37 1.41
CA GLY A 52 5.48 -10.75 1.83
C GLY A 52 4.08 -11.27 1.51
N TYR A 53 3.15 -10.41 1.13
CA TYR A 53 1.80 -10.85 0.76
C TYR A 53 1.71 -11.39 -0.66
N ASN A 54 2.74 -11.18 -1.49
CA ASN A 54 2.85 -11.67 -2.87
C ASN A 54 1.67 -11.25 -3.76
N ASN A 55 1.11 -10.07 -3.54
CA ASN A 55 -0.04 -9.56 -4.27
C ASN A 55 0.07 -8.07 -4.65
N GLU A 56 1.27 -7.49 -4.55
CA GLU A 56 1.44 -6.06 -4.84
C GLU A 56 1.16 -5.72 -6.31
N ALA A 57 1.43 -6.63 -7.24
CA ALA A 57 1.06 -6.43 -8.64
C ALA A 57 -0.47 -6.30 -8.79
N GLY A 58 -1.23 -7.13 -8.07
CA GLY A 58 -2.68 -7.05 -8.06
C GLY A 58 -3.21 -5.75 -7.46
N VAL A 59 -2.59 -5.28 -6.39
CA VAL A 59 -2.90 -3.97 -5.80
C VAL A 59 -2.60 -2.85 -6.82
N GLY A 60 -1.44 -2.92 -7.48
CA GLY A 60 -1.05 -1.96 -8.51
C GLY A 60 -2.05 -1.90 -9.67
N ARG A 61 -2.55 -3.05 -10.13
CA ARG A 61 -3.59 -3.09 -11.17
C ARG A 61 -4.86 -2.37 -10.72
N ALA A 62 -5.29 -2.60 -9.49
CA ALA A 62 -6.47 -1.92 -8.94
C ALA A 62 -6.28 -0.40 -8.89
N LEU A 63 -5.12 0.05 -8.41
CA LEU A 63 -4.80 1.47 -8.33
C LEU A 63 -4.77 2.10 -9.74
N LYS A 64 -4.17 1.42 -10.71
CA LYS A 64 -4.11 1.89 -12.09
C LYS A 64 -5.50 1.95 -12.72
N ASN A 65 -6.29 0.90 -12.57
CA ASN A 65 -7.63 0.81 -13.14
C ASN A 65 -8.56 1.91 -12.62
N THR A 66 -8.37 2.33 -11.38
CA THR A 66 -9.22 3.32 -10.71
C THR A 66 -8.67 4.74 -10.74
N GLY A 67 -7.48 4.95 -11.34
CA GLY A 67 -6.88 6.28 -11.47
C GLY A 67 -6.12 6.78 -10.24
N PHE A 68 -5.84 5.92 -9.28
CA PHE A 68 -5.16 6.29 -8.02
C PHE A 68 -3.64 6.25 -8.08
N THR A 69 -3.04 6.05 -9.26
CA THR A 69 -1.58 6.02 -9.39
C THR A 69 -0.95 7.39 -9.55
N GLU A 70 -1.74 8.41 -9.88
CA GLU A 70 -1.24 9.76 -10.15
C GLU A 70 -2.29 10.83 -9.85
N GLY A 71 -1.87 12.09 -9.87
CA GLY A 71 -2.77 13.24 -9.74
C GLY A 71 -3.37 13.41 -8.35
N GLU A 72 -4.51 14.08 -8.29
CA GLU A 72 -5.17 14.41 -7.02
C GLU A 72 -5.70 13.16 -6.31
N LEU A 73 -6.13 12.13 -7.05
CA LEU A 73 -6.56 10.88 -6.44
C LEU A 73 -5.40 10.21 -5.70
N ARG A 74 -4.18 10.19 -6.30
CA ARG A 74 -3.00 9.63 -5.62
C ARG A 74 -2.65 10.40 -4.35
N LYS A 75 -2.75 11.71 -4.38
CA LYS A 75 -2.49 12.56 -3.21
C LYS A 75 -3.47 12.31 -2.06
N GLY A 76 -4.69 11.95 -2.39
CA GLY A 76 -5.73 11.63 -1.41
C GLY A 76 -5.70 10.19 -0.89
N LEU A 77 -4.78 9.37 -1.39
CA LEU A 77 -4.64 7.97 -1.01
C LEU A 77 -3.38 7.79 -0.15
N TRP A 78 -3.50 7.00 0.91
CA TRP A 78 -2.36 6.57 1.72
C TRP A 78 -2.05 5.11 1.40
N VAL A 79 -0.83 4.84 0.96
CA VAL A 79 -0.35 3.48 0.68
C VAL A 79 0.77 3.14 1.64
N THR A 80 0.56 2.09 2.42
CA THR A 80 1.56 1.48 3.29
C THR A 80 2.03 0.18 2.66
N THR A 81 3.34 -0.04 2.64
CA THR A 81 3.90 -1.36 2.35
C THR A 81 5.07 -1.65 3.28
N LYS A 82 5.64 -2.85 3.16
CA LYS A 82 6.60 -3.35 4.15
C LYS A 82 7.72 -4.10 3.45
N LEU A 83 8.93 -3.93 3.99
CA LEU A 83 10.12 -4.67 3.58
C LEU A 83 10.06 -6.08 4.16
N ARG A 84 10.26 -7.09 3.31
CA ARG A 84 10.37 -8.49 3.74
C ARG A 84 11.62 -8.69 4.60
N ASP A 85 11.54 -9.56 5.61
CA ASP A 85 12.64 -9.79 6.55
C ASP A 85 13.92 -10.23 5.86
N SER A 86 13.83 -11.12 4.87
CA SER A 86 14.97 -11.61 4.10
C SER A 86 15.63 -10.54 3.23
N GLU A 87 15.02 -9.38 3.06
CA GLU A 87 15.53 -8.30 2.22
C GLU A 87 16.08 -7.12 3.03
N GLN A 88 16.19 -7.25 4.35
CA GLN A 88 16.79 -6.23 5.19
C GLN A 88 18.29 -6.08 4.88
N GLY A 89 18.76 -4.84 4.87
CA GLY A 89 20.11 -4.46 4.49
C GLY A 89 20.08 -3.28 3.55
N TYR A 90 21.14 -2.48 3.51
CA TYR A 90 21.16 -1.22 2.76
C TYR A 90 20.83 -1.43 1.27
N ASP A 91 21.64 -2.23 0.57
CA ASP A 91 21.45 -2.44 -0.87
C ASP A 91 20.21 -3.28 -1.18
N SER A 92 19.96 -4.34 -0.41
CA SER A 92 18.81 -5.22 -0.61
C SER A 92 17.49 -4.50 -0.37
N ALA A 93 17.40 -3.65 0.64
CA ALA A 93 16.21 -2.88 0.94
C ALA A 93 15.89 -1.89 -0.21
N ARG A 94 16.91 -1.23 -0.76
CA ARG A 94 16.73 -0.31 -1.89
C ARG A 94 16.22 -1.03 -3.14
N LYS A 95 16.79 -2.19 -3.46
CA LYS A 95 16.35 -3.01 -4.58
C LYS A 95 14.91 -3.52 -4.38
N ALA A 96 14.59 -3.95 -3.17
CA ALA A 96 13.24 -4.38 -2.83
C ALA A 96 12.23 -3.25 -2.98
N PHE A 97 12.57 -2.06 -2.50
CA PHE A 97 11.71 -0.89 -2.62
C PHE A 97 11.43 -0.51 -4.07
N ASP A 98 12.47 -0.48 -4.90
CA ASP A 98 12.31 -0.19 -6.34
C ASP A 98 11.39 -1.22 -7.01
N ARG A 99 11.56 -2.49 -6.68
CA ARG A 99 10.70 -3.56 -7.20
C ARG A 99 9.25 -3.38 -6.75
N GLN A 100 9.04 -3.06 -5.48
CA GLN A 100 7.69 -2.86 -4.93
C GLN A 100 6.99 -1.66 -5.57
N LEU A 101 7.69 -0.55 -5.77
CA LEU A 101 7.13 0.60 -6.49
C LEU A 101 6.70 0.22 -7.91
N GLY A 102 7.51 -0.57 -8.60
CA GLY A 102 7.17 -1.07 -9.94
C GLY A 102 5.92 -1.93 -9.94
N LEU A 103 5.79 -2.86 -8.99
CA LEU A 103 4.61 -3.70 -8.85
C LEU A 103 3.35 -2.89 -8.53
N LEU A 104 3.48 -1.93 -7.62
CA LEU A 104 2.37 -1.05 -7.23
C LEU A 104 2.03 0.00 -8.28
N GLN A 105 2.89 0.20 -9.28
CA GLN A 105 2.78 1.24 -10.31
C GLN A 105 2.72 2.65 -9.72
N LEU A 106 3.52 2.89 -8.69
CA LEU A 106 3.58 4.15 -7.95
C LEU A 106 4.98 4.75 -8.01
N ASP A 107 5.06 6.08 -7.89
CA ASP A 107 6.33 6.81 -7.78
C ASP A 107 6.81 6.89 -6.33
N TYR A 108 5.91 6.74 -5.36
CA TYR A 108 6.20 6.76 -3.94
C TYR A 108 5.15 5.99 -3.16
N VAL A 109 5.49 5.62 -1.93
CA VAL A 109 4.53 5.16 -0.92
C VAL A 109 4.49 6.16 0.23
N ASP A 110 3.43 6.15 1.00
CA ASP A 110 3.25 7.09 2.11
C ASP A 110 3.91 6.58 3.39
N MET A 111 3.99 5.26 3.54
CA MET A 111 4.67 4.63 4.68
C MET A 111 5.34 3.34 4.22
N TYR A 112 6.62 3.20 4.60
CA TYR A 112 7.39 1.99 4.34
C TYR A 112 7.94 1.47 5.65
N MET A 113 7.60 0.23 6.00
CA MET A 113 7.94 -0.33 7.31
C MET A 113 8.81 -1.57 7.18
N LEU A 114 9.60 -1.86 8.20
CA LEU A 114 10.12 -3.21 8.42
C LEU A 114 8.92 -4.07 8.83
N HIS A 115 8.73 -5.22 8.15
CA HIS A 115 7.60 -6.10 8.46
C HIS A 115 7.74 -6.67 9.87
N TRP A 116 8.93 -7.19 10.17
CA TRP A 116 9.32 -7.71 11.48
C TRP A 116 10.72 -7.22 11.82
N PRO A 117 11.06 -7.05 13.09
CA PRO A 117 12.41 -6.59 13.48
C PRO A 117 13.43 -7.74 13.48
N THR A 118 13.34 -8.65 12.52
CA THR A 118 14.18 -9.83 12.39
C THR A 118 14.64 -9.97 10.94
N PRO A 119 15.96 -10.08 10.68
CA PRO A 119 16.48 -10.10 9.31
C PRO A 119 16.53 -11.50 8.69
N PHE A 120 15.68 -12.42 9.11
CA PHE A 120 15.71 -13.82 8.67
C PHE A 120 14.36 -14.26 8.10
N ASP A 121 14.41 -15.19 7.14
CA ASP A 121 13.22 -15.91 6.70
C ASP A 121 12.78 -16.91 7.77
N TRP A 122 11.50 -17.03 7.89
CA TRP A 122 10.85 -18.00 8.79
C TRP A 122 10.48 -19.26 8.05
#